data_f45a00391e8e66fa6fe4847c63888bbc
#
_entry.id   f45a00391e8e66fa6fe4847c63888bbc
#
_cell.length_a   1.000
_cell.length_b   1.000
_cell.length_c   1.000
_cell.angle_alpha   90.00
_cell.angle_beta   90.00
_cell.angle_gamma   90.00
#
_symmetry.space_group_name_H-M   'P 1'
#
loop_
_entity.id
_entity.type
_entity.pdbx_description
1 polymer ?
#
loop_
_entity_poly.entity_id
_entity_poly.type
_entity_poly.pdbx_seq_one_letter_code
_entity_poly.pdbx_strand_id
1 'polypeptide(L)'
;MMTTSEDLIKAVDLSKILNTKPEEKAQQLPKPSGYRILCALPKREEEYESGLVKADETIMMEETLTTVLFVVDMGPDCYKDATRFPSGPYCKKGDFVLIRPNSGTRLVIHGSEFRMINDDSVEGTVQDPRGIRRK
;
A
#
# COMPACT_ATOMS: atom_id res chain seq x y z
N MET A 1 0.23 -4.99 -18.64
CA MET A 1 1.53 -4.60 -18.12
C MET A 1 1.98 -5.57 -17.05
N MET A 2 2.96 -6.35 -17.40
CA MET A 2 3.46 -7.40 -16.51
C MET A 2 4.26 -6.84 -15.33
N THR A 3 4.90 -5.69 -15.53
CA THR A 3 5.74 -5.07 -14.53
C THR A 3 5.01 -4.82 -13.20
N THR A 4 3.76 -4.37 -13.28
CA THR A 4 2.98 -4.08 -12.08
C THR A 4 2.78 -5.31 -11.22
N SER A 5 2.47 -6.46 -11.86
CA SER A 5 2.28 -7.71 -11.13
C SER A 5 3.55 -8.16 -10.42
N GLU A 6 4.70 -8.01 -11.09
CA GLU A 6 5.96 -8.38 -10.48
C GLU A 6 6.30 -7.50 -9.29
N ASP A 7 6.05 -6.19 -9.40
CA ASP A 7 6.32 -5.25 -8.31
C ASP A 7 5.44 -5.55 -7.11
N LEU A 8 4.17 -5.87 -7.33
CA LEU A 8 3.26 -6.24 -6.25
C LEU A 8 3.73 -7.48 -5.52
N ILE A 9 4.16 -8.50 -6.26
CA ILE A 9 4.62 -9.75 -5.66
C ILE A 9 5.88 -9.51 -4.83
N LYS A 10 6.80 -8.72 -5.32
CA LYS A 10 8.04 -8.42 -4.59
C LYS A 10 7.75 -7.67 -3.30
N ALA A 11 6.86 -6.69 -3.34
CA ALA A 11 6.64 -5.82 -2.20
C ALA A 11 5.79 -6.45 -1.11
N VAL A 12 4.73 -7.15 -1.49
CA VAL A 12 3.75 -7.65 -0.53
C VAL A 12 3.46 -9.15 -0.67
N ASP A 13 4.14 -9.82 -1.58
CA ASP A 13 4.02 -11.27 -1.80
C ASP A 13 2.56 -11.72 -1.93
N LEU A 14 1.85 -11.09 -2.85
CA LEU A 14 0.43 -11.36 -3.05
C LEU A 14 0.14 -12.81 -3.44
N SER A 15 1.10 -13.51 -4.06
CA SER A 15 0.87 -14.90 -4.45
C SER A 15 0.65 -15.81 -3.25
N LYS A 16 1.26 -15.51 -2.11
CA LYS A 16 1.01 -16.25 -0.88
C LYS A 16 -0.32 -15.84 -0.24
N ILE A 17 -0.60 -14.55 -0.24
CA ILE A 17 -1.76 -14.01 0.45
C ILE A 17 -3.06 -14.37 -0.25
N LEU A 18 -3.10 -14.20 -1.55
CA LEU A 18 -4.34 -14.36 -2.31
C LEU A 18 -4.59 -15.77 -2.78
N ASN A 19 -3.59 -16.64 -2.74
CA ASN A 19 -3.72 -18.03 -3.14
C ASN A 19 -4.31 -18.20 -4.55
N THR A 20 -3.97 -17.29 -5.45
CA THR A 20 -4.39 -17.31 -6.86
C THR A 20 -3.19 -16.96 -7.73
N LYS A 21 -3.35 -17.06 -9.03
CA LYS A 21 -2.28 -16.73 -9.96
C LYS A 21 -2.04 -15.22 -9.96
N PRO A 22 -0.79 -14.78 -10.09
CA PRO A 22 -0.48 -13.34 -10.07
C PRO A 22 -1.25 -12.52 -11.10
N GLU A 23 -1.50 -13.06 -12.28
CA GLU A 23 -2.24 -12.37 -13.34
C GLU A 23 -3.68 -12.12 -12.93
N GLU A 24 -4.31 -13.12 -12.29
CA GLU A 24 -5.68 -12.99 -11.83
C GLU A 24 -5.78 -11.94 -10.73
N LYS A 25 -4.80 -11.91 -9.83
CA LYS A 25 -4.77 -10.93 -8.74
C LYS A 25 -4.67 -9.52 -9.29
N ALA A 26 -3.81 -9.30 -10.27
CA ALA A 26 -3.65 -7.98 -10.86
C ALA A 26 -4.94 -7.50 -11.52
N GLN A 27 -5.70 -8.40 -12.11
CA GLN A 27 -6.97 -8.06 -12.75
C GLN A 27 -8.06 -7.71 -11.75
N GLN A 28 -7.94 -8.20 -10.51
CA GLN A 28 -8.93 -7.95 -9.48
C GLN A 28 -8.67 -6.70 -8.67
N LEU A 29 -7.49 -6.09 -8.85
CA LEU A 29 -7.19 -4.87 -8.13
C LEU A 29 -7.98 -3.71 -8.74
N PRO A 30 -8.55 -2.83 -7.89
CA PRO A 30 -9.24 -1.66 -8.41
C PRO A 30 -8.26 -0.72 -9.09
N LYS A 31 -8.75 -0.02 -10.10
CA LYS A 31 -7.98 1.02 -10.76
C LYS A 31 -8.30 2.35 -10.11
N PRO A 32 -7.32 3.03 -9.53
CA PRO A 32 -7.61 4.32 -8.92
C PRO A 32 -8.03 5.35 -9.96
N SER A 33 -8.99 6.18 -9.60
CA SER A 33 -9.52 7.24 -10.46
C SER A 33 -8.99 8.59 -10.01
N GLY A 34 -8.85 9.51 -10.97
CA GLY A 34 -8.50 10.87 -10.66
C GLY A 34 -7.18 10.98 -9.92
N TYR A 35 -7.20 11.58 -8.75
CA TYR A 35 -5.99 11.81 -7.95
C TYR A 35 -5.84 10.80 -6.81
N ARG A 36 -6.47 9.65 -6.92
CA ARG A 36 -6.37 8.61 -5.89
C ARG A 36 -5.21 7.68 -6.15
N ILE A 37 -4.71 7.09 -5.06
CA ILE A 37 -3.57 6.17 -5.08
C ILE A 37 -4.00 4.88 -4.39
N LEU A 38 -3.79 3.76 -5.07
CA LEU A 38 -4.04 2.45 -4.49
C LEU A 38 -2.77 1.97 -3.80
N CYS A 39 -2.88 1.63 -2.53
CA CYS A 39 -1.76 1.18 -1.73
C CYS A 39 -2.04 -0.17 -1.11
N ALA A 40 -0.97 -0.91 -0.85
CA ALA A 40 -1.03 -2.17 -0.13
C ALA A 40 -0.28 -2.01 1.19
N LEU A 41 -0.68 -2.78 2.19
CA LEU A 41 0.05 -2.82 3.44
C LEU A 41 1.25 -3.74 3.28
N PRO A 42 2.47 -3.27 3.59
CA PRO A 42 3.64 -4.13 3.55
C PRO A 42 3.57 -5.15 4.67
N LYS A 43 4.25 -6.27 4.48
CA LYS A 43 4.31 -7.30 5.50
C LYS A 43 5.14 -6.81 6.68
N ARG A 44 4.78 -7.28 7.86
CA ARG A 44 5.44 -6.90 9.09
C ARG A 44 6.55 -7.89 9.40
N GLU A 45 7.72 -7.36 9.68
CA GLU A 45 8.89 -8.16 9.95
C GLU A 45 8.66 -9.14 11.11
N GLU A 46 8.00 -8.69 12.14
CA GLU A 46 7.73 -9.48 13.34
C GLU A 46 6.92 -10.74 13.07
N GLU A 47 6.06 -10.69 12.08
CA GLU A 47 5.22 -11.83 11.71
C GLU A 47 6.04 -12.95 11.09
N TYR A 48 7.20 -12.63 10.55
CA TYR A 48 8.06 -13.61 9.93
C TYR A 48 9.08 -14.20 10.92
N GLU A 49 9.71 -13.33 11.69
CA GLU A 49 10.81 -13.73 12.55
C GLU A 49 10.38 -14.54 13.75
N SER A 50 9.31 -14.12 14.40
CA SER A 50 8.88 -14.76 15.64
C SER A 50 8.12 -16.05 15.42
N GLY A 51 7.45 -16.19 14.30
CA GLY A 51 6.57 -17.32 14.06
C GLY A 51 5.34 -17.32 14.95
N LEU A 52 5.14 -16.27 15.71
CA LEU A 52 3.99 -16.16 16.59
C LEU A 52 2.81 -15.58 15.84
N VAL A 53 1.65 -16.17 16.08
CA VAL A 53 0.41 -15.67 15.49
C VAL A 53 -0.24 -14.73 16.49
N LYS A 54 -0.40 -13.48 16.10
CA LYS A 54 -1.06 -12.49 16.96
C LYS A 54 -2.57 -12.72 16.93
N ALA A 55 -3.23 -12.29 17.98
CA ALA A 55 -4.68 -12.33 18.01
C ALA A 55 -5.25 -11.47 16.88
N ASP A 56 -6.37 -11.93 16.29
CA ASP A 56 -6.99 -11.24 15.17
C ASP A 56 -7.27 -9.77 15.46
N GLU A 57 -7.74 -9.48 16.67
CA GLU A 57 -8.04 -8.10 17.06
C GLU A 57 -6.80 -7.23 17.06
N THR A 58 -5.67 -7.77 17.53
CA THR A 58 -4.42 -7.06 17.56
C THR A 58 -3.94 -6.77 16.14
N ILE A 59 -4.03 -7.77 15.26
CA ILE A 59 -3.65 -7.62 13.86
C ILE A 59 -4.50 -6.55 13.18
N MET A 60 -5.81 -6.60 13.38
CA MET A 60 -6.70 -5.61 12.80
C MET A 60 -6.40 -4.20 13.26
N MET A 61 -6.13 -4.03 14.55
CA MET A 61 -5.79 -2.72 15.08
C MET A 61 -4.48 -2.21 14.51
N GLU A 62 -3.48 -3.07 14.43
CA GLU A 62 -2.19 -2.68 13.87
C GLU A 62 -2.30 -2.29 12.40
N GLU A 63 -3.08 -3.02 11.63
CA GLU A 63 -3.31 -2.71 10.22
C GLU A 63 -4.06 -1.39 10.06
N THR A 64 -5.05 -1.15 10.91
CA THR A 64 -5.81 0.10 10.90
C THR A 64 -4.92 1.30 11.17
N LEU A 65 -3.95 1.12 12.06
CA LEU A 65 -3.09 2.20 12.51
C LEU A 65 -1.76 2.27 11.78
N THR A 66 -1.58 1.49 10.71
CA THR A 66 -0.34 1.53 9.97
C THR A 66 -0.11 2.90 9.33
N THR A 67 1.15 3.31 9.30
CA THR A 67 1.54 4.60 8.73
C THR A 67 2.41 4.46 7.50
N VAL A 68 2.78 3.23 7.12
CA VAL A 68 3.60 2.99 5.94
C VAL A 68 2.83 2.10 4.98
N LEU A 69 2.70 2.55 3.74
CA LEU A 69 2.01 1.82 2.69
C LEU A 69 2.90 1.71 1.46
N PHE A 70 2.67 0.69 0.66
CA PHE A 70 3.34 0.49 -0.62
C PHE A 70 2.42 0.96 -1.75
N VAL A 71 2.94 1.81 -2.64
CA VAL A 71 2.16 2.36 -3.76
C VAL A 71 2.08 1.33 -4.87
N VAL A 72 0.86 0.84 -5.10
CA VAL A 72 0.58 -0.17 -6.12
C VAL A 72 0.25 0.48 -7.46
N ASP A 73 -0.61 1.48 -7.45
CA ASP A 73 -1.06 2.14 -8.67
C ASP A 73 -1.52 3.56 -8.34
N MET A 74 -1.51 4.42 -9.35
CA MET A 74 -1.87 5.82 -9.19
C MET A 74 -2.85 6.23 -10.28
N GLY A 75 -3.83 7.03 -9.88
CA GLY A 75 -4.80 7.58 -10.83
C GLY A 75 -4.13 8.55 -11.81
N PRO A 76 -4.79 8.79 -12.94
CA PRO A 76 -4.18 9.60 -14.01
C PRO A 76 -3.96 11.06 -13.65
N ASP A 77 -4.67 11.56 -12.65
CA ASP A 77 -4.58 12.97 -12.27
C ASP A 77 -3.68 13.23 -11.06
N CYS A 78 -3.03 12.18 -10.53
CA CYS A 78 -2.14 12.33 -9.37
C CYS A 78 -1.03 13.32 -9.67
N TYR A 79 -0.89 14.32 -8.80
CA TYR A 79 0.20 15.29 -8.84
C TYR A 79 0.25 16.13 -10.12
N LYS A 80 -0.87 16.23 -10.84
CA LYS A 80 -0.91 16.99 -12.09
C LYS A 80 -1.16 18.49 -11.88
N ASP A 81 -1.72 18.86 -10.73
CA ASP A 81 -2.03 20.27 -10.44
C ASP A 81 -0.76 20.97 -9.95
N ALA A 82 -0.15 21.76 -10.82
CA ALA A 82 1.10 22.45 -10.51
C ALA A 82 0.94 23.48 -9.39
N THR A 83 -0.26 23.98 -9.16
CA THR A 83 -0.53 24.92 -8.07
C THR A 83 -0.47 24.20 -6.72
N ARG A 84 -1.04 23.00 -6.64
CA ARG A 84 -1.04 22.21 -5.41
C ARG A 84 0.30 21.53 -5.19
N PHE A 85 0.98 21.14 -6.27
CA PHE A 85 2.21 20.36 -6.20
C PHE A 85 3.32 21.04 -7.00
N PRO A 86 3.76 22.25 -6.54
CA PRO A 86 4.76 23.01 -7.30
C PRO A 86 6.12 22.31 -7.39
N SER A 87 6.42 21.42 -6.43
CA SER A 87 7.67 20.67 -6.43
C SER A 87 7.57 19.32 -7.14
N GLY A 88 6.41 19.03 -7.74
CA GLY A 88 6.21 17.79 -8.47
C GLY A 88 5.62 16.68 -7.60
N PRO A 89 5.62 15.44 -8.10
CA PRO A 89 5.02 14.32 -7.38
C PRO A 89 5.67 14.05 -6.03
N TYR A 90 4.85 13.65 -5.05
CA TYR A 90 5.34 13.25 -3.74
C TYR A 90 5.82 11.80 -3.74
N CYS A 91 5.32 10.99 -4.68
CA CYS A 91 5.71 9.58 -4.77
C CYS A 91 5.41 9.04 -6.16
N LYS A 92 5.84 7.80 -6.40
CA LYS A 92 5.55 7.08 -7.64
C LYS A 92 5.24 5.63 -7.31
N LYS A 93 4.78 4.88 -8.30
CA LYS A 93 4.54 3.43 -8.12
C LYS A 93 5.81 2.75 -7.65
N GLY A 94 5.66 1.86 -6.69
CA GLY A 94 6.76 1.13 -6.12
C GLY A 94 7.39 1.77 -4.90
N ASP A 95 6.97 2.97 -4.54
CA ASP A 95 7.48 3.65 -3.35
C ASP A 95 6.76 3.17 -2.10
N PHE A 96 7.46 3.21 -0.97
CA PHE A 96 6.83 3.14 0.34
C PHE A 96 6.58 4.55 0.81
N VAL A 97 5.36 4.81 1.26
CA VAL A 97 4.93 6.16 1.64
C VAL A 97 4.47 6.20 3.09
N LEU A 98 4.65 7.35 3.70
CA LEU A 98 4.14 7.63 5.05
C LEU A 98 2.81 8.35 4.93
N ILE A 99 1.85 7.90 5.74
CA ILE A 99 0.53 8.52 5.80
C ILE A 99 0.11 8.63 7.26
N ARG A 100 -0.94 9.40 7.51
CA ARG A 100 -1.57 9.41 8.83
C ARG A 100 -2.26 8.07 9.08
N PRO A 101 -2.22 7.57 10.31
CA PRO A 101 -2.98 6.36 10.65
C PRO A 101 -4.44 6.51 10.27
N ASN A 102 -5.03 5.43 9.81
CA ASN A 102 -6.46 5.37 9.50
C ASN A 102 -6.88 6.30 8.34
N SER A 103 -5.95 6.65 7.47
CA SER A 103 -6.26 7.45 6.28
C SER A 103 -6.82 6.57 5.17
N GLY A 104 -7.72 7.16 4.38
CA GLY A 104 -8.18 6.56 3.13
C GLY A 104 -9.28 5.52 3.31
N THR A 105 -9.66 4.95 2.19
CA THR A 105 -10.67 3.89 2.15
C THR A 105 -9.98 2.55 2.25
N ARG A 106 -10.36 1.78 3.24
CA ARG A 106 -9.82 0.43 3.46
C ARG A 106 -10.65 -0.59 2.70
N LEU A 107 -9.98 -1.51 2.03
CA LEU A 107 -10.65 -2.60 1.34
C LEU A 107 -9.82 -3.87 1.48
N VAL A 108 -10.51 -5.01 1.44
CA VAL A 108 -9.86 -6.31 1.56
C VAL A 108 -10.10 -7.07 0.26
N ILE A 109 -9.02 -7.55 -0.34
CA ILE A 109 -9.08 -8.32 -1.58
C ILE A 109 -8.38 -9.63 -1.30
N HIS A 110 -9.14 -10.73 -1.33
CA HIS A 110 -8.62 -12.07 -1.05
C HIS A 110 -7.80 -12.13 0.25
N GLY A 111 -8.32 -11.49 1.30
CA GLY A 111 -7.68 -11.54 2.61
C GLY A 111 -6.57 -10.55 2.85
N SER A 112 -6.18 -9.78 1.84
CA SER A 112 -5.15 -8.75 1.98
C SER A 112 -5.78 -7.38 2.04
N GLU A 113 -5.31 -6.53 2.94
CA GLU A 113 -5.83 -5.18 3.03
C GLU A 113 -5.10 -4.25 2.07
N PHE A 114 -5.88 -3.44 1.39
CA PHE A 114 -5.41 -2.35 0.55
C PHE A 114 -6.06 -1.06 1.03
N ARG A 115 -5.49 0.05 0.63
CA ARG A 115 -6.06 1.36 0.93
C ARG A 115 -6.05 2.24 -0.30
N MET A 116 -7.13 2.99 -0.45
CA MET A 116 -7.23 4.00 -1.50
C MET A 116 -7.11 5.34 -0.81
N ILE A 117 -6.04 6.07 -1.10
CA ILE A 117 -5.77 7.37 -0.48
C ILE A 117 -5.76 8.47 -1.55
N ASN A 118 -5.75 9.71 -1.12
CA ASN A 118 -5.59 10.85 -2.03
C ASN A 118 -4.10 11.14 -2.20
N ASP A 119 -3.77 11.78 -3.32
CA ASP A 119 -2.36 12.11 -3.62
C ASP A 119 -1.75 13.04 -2.57
N ASP A 120 -2.55 13.94 -1.98
CA ASP A 120 -2.07 14.86 -0.95
C ASP A 120 -2.02 14.24 0.44
N SER A 121 -2.42 12.97 0.58
CA SER A 121 -2.33 12.26 1.85
C SER A 121 -0.92 11.75 2.14
N VAL A 122 -0.07 11.71 1.14
CA VAL A 122 1.31 11.24 1.30
C VAL A 122 2.13 12.30 2.03
N GLU A 123 2.72 11.90 3.15
CA GLU A 123 3.53 12.81 3.96
C GLU A 123 5.02 12.68 3.68
N GLY A 124 5.43 11.57 3.11
CA GLY A 124 6.83 11.35 2.79
C GLY A 124 7.03 9.98 2.17
N THR A 125 8.25 9.67 1.78
CA THR A 125 8.61 8.36 1.24
C THR A 125 9.72 7.74 2.09
N VAL A 126 9.82 6.41 2.04
CA VAL A 126 10.80 5.64 2.81
C VAL A 126 11.44 4.64 1.87
N GLN A 127 12.75 4.47 1.94
CA GLN A 127 13.41 3.44 1.13
C GLN A 127 13.23 2.05 1.71
N ASP A 128 13.32 1.94 3.03
CA ASP A 128 13.21 0.66 3.74
C ASP A 128 12.21 0.82 4.88
N PRO A 129 11.03 0.19 4.77
CA PRO A 129 10.00 0.35 5.79
C PRO A 129 10.22 -0.49 7.04
N ARG A 130 11.21 -1.37 7.05
CA ARG A 130 11.45 -2.25 8.19
C ARG A 130 11.81 -1.44 9.43
N GLY A 131 11.23 -1.79 10.54
CA GLY A 131 11.50 -1.12 11.80
C GLY A 131 10.74 0.18 12.03
N ILE A 132 9.94 0.60 11.07
CA ILE A 132 9.14 1.82 11.22
C ILE A 132 7.79 1.46 11.82
N ARG A 133 7.46 2.11 12.91
CA ARG A 133 6.21 1.87 13.61
C ARG A 133 5.55 3.19 13.97
N ARG A 134 4.23 3.13 14.06
CA ARG A 134 3.46 4.23 14.64
C ARG A 134 3.83 4.38 16.11
N LYS A 135 4.00 5.58 16.52
CA LYS A 135 4.27 5.84 17.93
C LYS A 135 3.00 5.69 18.76
#